data_d955b9d197f44ee2f40b81ad3fe7930b
#
_entry.id   d955b9d197f44ee2f40b81ad3fe7930b
#
_cell.length_a   1.000
_cell.length_b   1.000
_cell.length_c   1.000
_cell.angle_alpha   90.00
_cell.angle_beta   90.00
_cell.angle_gamma   90.00
#
_symmetry.space_group_name_H-M   'P 1'
#
loop_
_entity.id
_entity.type
_entity.pdbx_description
1 polymer ?
#
loop_
_entity_poly.entity_id
_entity_poly.type
_entity_poly.pdbx_seq_one_letter_code
_entity_poly.pdbx_strand_id
1 'polypeptide(L)'
;PHGNLRSNFLKFLRNFLQFIITFFLSFFYKIKKDDKIFISVATYAPWIKDKKFSYFFNFFKNFTLLDETRAYTLWKLSTDLKDKKGDILDVGCLLGGSGFIMSKNNKIGSVILYDSFEGFNESEGLHKKENIFFYENINFVKKTIKYLKLENTYVEKTFFPNNLKRKIKKIKICHLDVNTYKSTKKAFYWVEKKIIKGGVIIFDDYGIW
;
A
#
# COMPACT_ATOMS: atom_id res chain seq x y z
N PRO A 1 -4.81 -27.91 33.17
CA PRO A 1 -3.76 -28.66 32.45
C PRO A 1 -4.06 -28.84 30.95
N HIS A 2 -5.35 -28.80 30.50
CA HIS A 2 -5.72 -29.09 29.09
C HIS A 2 -5.39 -27.98 28.08
N GLY A 3 -5.14 -26.74 28.52
CA GLY A 3 -4.80 -25.62 27.63
C GLY A 3 -3.42 -25.73 26.96
N ASN A 4 -2.46 -26.38 27.57
CA ASN A 4 -1.08 -26.47 27.07
C ASN A 4 -0.90 -27.47 25.91
N LEU A 5 -1.61 -28.60 25.92
CA LEU A 5 -1.51 -29.62 24.87
C LEU A 5 -2.07 -29.12 23.53
N ARG A 6 -3.22 -28.45 23.54
CA ARG A 6 -3.84 -27.87 22.35
C ARG A 6 -2.99 -26.74 21.77
N SER A 7 -2.40 -25.90 22.62
CA SER A 7 -1.48 -24.84 22.21
C SER A 7 -0.20 -25.40 21.58
N ASN A 8 0.38 -26.45 22.15
CA ASN A 8 1.59 -27.09 21.65
C ASN A 8 1.33 -27.82 20.31
N PHE A 9 0.20 -28.50 20.18
CA PHE A 9 -0.21 -29.13 18.93
C PHE A 9 -0.41 -28.10 17.80
N LEU A 10 -1.07 -26.98 18.06
CA LEU A 10 -1.23 -25.91 17.06
C LEU A 10 0.09 -25.27 16.67
N LYS A 11 1.03 -25.10 17.60
CA LYS A 11 2.39 -24.62 17.30
C LYS A 11 3.15 -25.62 16.42
N PHE A 12 3.08 -26.91 16.74
CA PHE A 12 3.68 -27.96 15.93
C PHE A 12 3.12 -28.00 14.52
N LEU A 13 1.78 -27.98 14.37
CA LEU A 13 1.10 -27.98 13.08
C LEU A 13 1.49 -26.77 12.23
N ARG A 14 1.54 -25.58 12.84
CA ARG A 14 1.99 -24.37 12.18
C ARG A 14 3.43 -24.50 11.65
N ASN A 15 4.35 -24.96 12.51
CA ASN A 15 5.76 -25.10 12.14
C ASN A 15 5.95 -26.13 11.03
N PHE A 16 5.18 -27.22 11.07
CA PHE A 16 5.18 -28.25 10.03
C PHE A 16 4.65 -27.74 8.70
N LEU A 17 3.52 -27.03 8.70
CA LEU A 17 2.97 -26.38 7.50
C LEU A 17 3.94 -25.33 6.94
N GLN A 18 4.56 -24.54 7.79
CA GLN A 18 5.55 -23.55 7.41
C GLN A 18 6.76 -24.21 6.74
N PHE A 19 7.26 -25.31 7.29
CA PHE A 19 8.34 -26.10 6.69
C PHE A 19 7.96 -26.61 5.30
N ILE A 20 6.79 -27.24 5.15
CA ILE A 20 6.31 -27.78 3.86
C ILE A 20 6.20 -26.65 2.83
N ILE A 21 5.56 -25.54 3.15
CA ILE A 21 5.37 -24.43 2.22
C ILE A 21 6.71 -23.80 1.84
N THR A 22 7.61 -23.58 2.80
CA THR A 22 8.96 -23.07 2.53
C THR A 22 9.74 -24.01 1.62
N PHE A 23 9.64 -25.32 1.86
CA PHE A 23 10.27 -26.34 1.02
C PHE A 23 9.76 -26.27 -0.42
N PHE A 24 8.45 -26.26 -0.65
CA PHE A 24 7.89 -26.15 -1.99
C PHE A 24 8.23 -24.82 -2.68
N LEU A 25 8.15 -23.71 -1.97
CA LEU A 25 8.46 -22.40 -2.53
C LEU A 25 9.95 -22.25 -2.85
N SER A 26 10.85 -22.95 -2.17
CA SER A 26 12.29 -22.93 -2.47
C SER A 26 12.63 -23.46 -3.88
N PHE A 27 11.75 -24.26 -4.49
CA PHE A 27 11.90 -24.71 -5.89
C PHE A 27 11.60 -23.59 -6.90
N PHE A 28 10.72 -22.64 -6.54
CA PHE A 28 10.28 -21.59 -7.45
C PHE A 28 10.95 -20.24 -7.17
N TYR A 29 11.37 -20.02 -5.94
CA TYR A 29 12.01 -18.79 -5.48
C TYR A 29 13.38 -19.09 -4.89
N LYS A 30 14.38 -18.24 -5.19
CA LYS A 30 15.70 -18.30 -4.53
C LYS A 30 15.56 -17.77 -3.08
N ILE A 31 15.00 -18.59 -2.21
CA ILE A 31 14.88 -18.26 -0.78
C ILE A 31 16.29 -18.40 -0.17
N LYS A 32 16.79 -17.32 0.42
CA LYS A 32 18.08 -17.33 1.13
C LYS A 32 17.94 -18.12 2.43
N LYS A 33 19.07 -18.64 2.95
CA LYS A 33 19.12 -19.49 4.16
C LYS A 33 18.48 -18.83 5.40
N ASP A 34 18.52 -17.49 5.46
CA ASP A 34 17.99 -16.69 6.58
C ASP A 34 16.57 -16.16 6.35
N ASP A 35 16.01 -16.37 5.15
CA ASP A 35 14.64 -15.95 4.84
C ASP A 35 13.63 -16.92 5.48
N LYS A 36 12.58 -16.38 6.09
CA LYS A 36 11.49 -17.15 6.69
C LYS A 36 10.15 -16.69 6.13
N ILE A 37 9.37 -17.65 5.64
CA ILE A 37 7.98 -17.39 5.26
C ILE A 37 7.13 -17.51 6.52
N PHE A 38 6.37 -16.44 6.83
CA PHE A 38 5.44 -16.42 7.95
C PHE A 38 4.04 -16.80 7.49
N ILE A 39 3.48 -17.86 8.08
CA ILE A 39 2.07 -18.21 7.93
C ILE A 39 1.34 -17.77 9.20
N SER A 40 0.47 -16.76 9.05
CA SER A 40 -0.40 -16.36 10.15
C SER A 40 -1.52 -17.38 10.33
N VAL A 41 -1.66 -17.88 11.55
CA VAL A 41 -2.83 -18.67 11.97
C VAL A 41 -3.87 -17.84 12.70
N ALA A 42 -3.79 -16.52 12.59
CA ALA A 42 -4.78 -15.62 13.18
C ALA A 42 -6.12 -15.75 12.44
N THR A 43 -7.18 -15.91 13.22
CA THR A 43 -8.56 -15.98 12.68
C THR A 43 -9.23 -14.61 12.59
N TYR A 44 -8.55 -13.57 13.04
CA TYR A 44 -9.06 -12.20 12.98
C TYR A 44 -8.92 -11.63 11.58
N ALA A 45 -10.00 -11.57 10.84
CA ALA A 45 -10.10 -11.07 9.48
C ALA A 45 -11.27 -10.07 9.35
N PRO A 46 -11.13 -8.85 9.90
CA PRO A 46 -12.23 -7.88 9.95
C PRO A 46 -12.68 -7.41 8.56
N TRP A 47 -11.81 -7.45 7.56
CA TRP A 47 -12.15 -7.11 6.17
C TRP A 47 -13.23 -7.99 5.58
N ILE A 48 -13.30 -9.29 5.94
CA ILE A 48 -14.33 -10.23 5.47
C ILE A 48 -15.75 -9.80 5.92
N LYS A 49 -15.84 -9.18 7.11
CA LYS A 49 -17.11 -8.73 7.68
C LYS A 49 -17.52 -7.32 7.26
N ASP A 50 -16.57 -6.53 6.76
CA ASP A 50 -16.82 -5.17 6.25
C ASP A 50 -17.37 -5.23 4.82
N LYS A 51 -18.70 -5.38 4.70
CA LYS A 51 -19.39 -5.47 3.40
C LYS A 51 -19.12 -4.25 2.50
N LYS A 52 -18.96 -3.06 3.10
CA LYS A 52 -18.65 -1.84 2.33
C LYS A 52 -17.27 -1.89 1.74
N PHE A 53 -16.27 -2.28 2.54
CA PHE A 53 -14.92 -2.51 2.05
C PHE A 53 -14.90 -3.58 0.96
N SER A 54 -15.47 -4.75 1.21
CA SER A 54 -15.48 -5.87 0.25
C SER A 54 -16.10 -5.48 -1.08
N TYR A 55 -17.19 -4.70 -1.07
CA TYR A 55 -17.83 -4.17 -2.29
C TYR A 55 -16.84 -3.28 -3.09
N PHE A 56 -16.22 -2.30 -2.43
CA PHE A 56 -15.28 -1.40 -3.10
C PHE A 56 -13.98 -2.08 -3.48
N PHE A 57 -13.44 -2.95 -2.64
CA PHE A 57 -12.21 -3.68 -2.95
C PHE A 57 -12.38 -4.57 -4.19
N ASN A 58 -13.50 -5.29 -4.30
CA ASN A 58 -13.79 -6.08 -5.50
C ASN A 58 -13.82 -5.27 -6.78
N PHE A 59 -14.19 -3.99 -6.70
CA PHE A 59 -14.12 -3.07 -7.83
C PHE A 59 -12.69 -2.58 -8.09
N PHE A 60 -11.94 -2.22 -7.05
CA PHE A 60 -10.63 -1.59 -7.19
C PHE A 60 -9.45 -2.56 -7.25
N LYS A 61 -9.60 -3.81 -6.90
CA LYS A 61 -8.50 -4.81 -6.88
C LYS A 61 -7.75 -4.95 -8.21
N ASN A 62 -8.41 -4.67 -9.33
CA ASN A 62 -7.78 -4.70 -10.65
C ASN A 62 -6.96 -3.43 -10.98
N PHE A 63 -6.96 -2.43 -10.10
CA PHE A 63 -6.24 -1.16 -10.25
C PHE A 63 -5.12 -0.98 -9.23
N THR A 64 -4.79 -2.04 -8.48
CA THR A 64 -3.73 -2.06 -7.47
C THR A 64 -3.09 -3.44 -7.38
N LEU A 65 -1.85 -3.50 -6.92
CA LEU A 65 -1.17 -4.74 -6.57
C LEU A 65 -1.28 -5.07 -5.07
N LEU A 66 -2.00 -4.24 -4.31
CA LEU A 66 -2.23 -4.49 -2.90
C LEU A 66 -3.12 -5.72 -2.71
N ASP A 67 -2.73 -6.59 -1.79
CA ASP A 67 -3.60 -7.62 -1.28
C ASP A 67 -4.74 -7.01 -0.43
N GLU A 68 -5.71 -7.86 -0.08
CA GLU A 68 -6.91 -7.45 0.66
C GLU A 68 -6.59 -6.87 2.04
N THR A 69 -5.54 -7.36 2.70
CA THR A 69 -5.16 -6.92 4.05
C THR A 69 -4.52 -5.56 4.06
N ARG A 70 -3.60 -5.30 3.11
CA ARG A 70 -2.98 -3.99 2.90
C ARG A 70 -4.03 -2.96 2.47
N ALA A 71 -4.87 -3.31 1.50
CA ALA A 71 -5.97 -2.47 1.05
C ALA A 71 -6.95 -2.12 2.19
N TYR A 72 -7.28 -3.10 3.07
CA TYR A 72 -8.13 -2.86 4.23
C TYR A 72 -7.47 -1.91 5.24
N THR A 73 -6.16 -1.98 5.41
CA THR A 73 -5.43 -1.05 6.26
C THR A 73 -5.60 0.39 5.76
N LEU A 74 -5.43 0.65 4.46
CA LEU A 74 -5.67 1.97 3.86
C LEU A 74 -7.12 2.43 4.01
N TRP A 75 -8.07 1.52 3.78
CA TRP A 75 -9.50 1.76 3.97
C TRP A 75 -9.82 2.17 5.41
N LYS A 76 -9.29 1.45 6.38
CA LYS A 76 -9.51 1.68 7.80
C LYS A 76 -8.93 3.02 8.25
N LEU A 77 -7.68 3.28 7.91
CA LEU A 77 -7.00 4.54 8.24
C LEU A 77 -7.70 5.75 7.61
N SER A 78 -8.12 5.65 6.34
CA SER A 78 -8.86 6.73 5.69
C SER A 78 -10.24 6.95 6.31
N THR A 79 -10.89 5.90 6.81
CA THR A 79 -12.16 5.99 7.55
C THR A 79 -11.96 6.65 8.92
N ASP A 80 -10.94 6.25 9.65
CA ASP A 80 -10.69 6.75 11.02
C ASP A 80 -10.22 8.22 11.01
N LEU A 81 -9.54 8.64 9.95
CA LEU A 81 -9.04 10.02 9.78
C LEU A 81 -9.90 10.89 8.83
N LYS A 82 -11.08 10.41 8.42
CA LYS A 82 -11.93 11.08 7.41
C LYS A 82 -12.26 12.54 7.74
N ASP A 83 -12.48 12.84 9.02
CA ASP A 83 -12.90 14.16 9.51
C ASP A 83 -11.71 15.03 9.96
N LYS A 84 -10.47 14.53 9.92
CA LYS A 84 -9.27 15.33 10.21
C LYS A 84 -8.91 16.23 9.03
N LYS A 85 -8.50 17.47 9.35
CA LYS A 85 -8.01 18.44 8.35
C LYS A 85 -6.61 18.05 7.88
N GLY A 86 -6.44 17.89 6.58
CA GLY A 86 -5.19 17.51 5.92
C GLY A 86 -5.46 16.69 4.67
N ASP A 87 -4.46 16.62 3.80
CA ASP A 87 -4.53 15.87 2.56
C ASP A 87 -4.11 14.41 2.76
N ILE A 88 -4.53 13.55 1.86
CA ILE A 88 -4.06 12.18 1.73
C ILE A 88 -3.15 12.13 0.52
N LEU A 89 -1.94 11.59 0.68
CA LEU A 89 -1.01 11.37 -0.41
C LEU A 89 -0.84 9.87 -0.67
N ASP A 90 -0.89 9.50 -1.94
CA ASP A 90 -0.61 8.16 -2.44
C ASP A 90 0.58 8.27 -3.40
N VAL A 91 1.75 7.85 -2.96
CA VAL A 91 3.03 8.04 -3.67
C VAL A 91 3.51 6.70 -4.20
N GLY A 92 3.47 6.54 -5.54
CA GLY A 92 3.59 5.26 -6.23
C GLY A 92 2.22 4.64 -6.49
N CYS A 93 1.31 5.41 -7.07
CA CYS A 93 -0.10 5.00 -7.17
C CYS A 93 -0.39 4.00 -8.30
N LEU A 94 0.53 3.75 -9.22
CA LEU A 94 0.38 2.88 -10.38
C LEU A 94 -0.91 3.19 -11.17
N LEU A 95 -1.94 2.34 -11.09
CA LEU A 95 -3.25 2.54 -11.71
C LEU A 95 -4.27 3.25 -10.81
N GLY A 96 -3.86 3.68 -9.62
CA GLY A 96 -4.64 4.52 -8.71
C GLY A 96 -5.51 3.79 -7.69
N GLY A 97 -5.50 2.45 -7.65
CA GLY A 97 -6.42 1.67 -6.82
C GLY A 97 -6.32 1.96 -5.32
N SER A 98 -5.09 2.07 -4.77
CA SER A 98 -4.82 2.49 -3.38
C SER A 98 -5.42 3.86 -3.07
N GLY A 99 -5.15 4.85 -3.93
CA GLY A 99 -5.71 6.19 -3.80
C GLY A 99 -7.24 6.22 -3.91
N PHE A 100 -7.84 5.42 -4.81
CA PHE A 100 -9.30 5.34 -4.94
C PHE A 100 -9.96 4.76 -3.68
N ILE A 101 -9.35 3.73 -3.07
CA ILE A 101 -9.81 3.16 -1.79
C ILE A 101 -9.82 4.23 -0.70
N MET A 102 -8.73 5.00 -0.56
CA MET A 102 -8.64 6.06 0.43
C MET A 102 -9.61 7.22 0.14
N SER A 103 -9.83 7.54 -1.15
CA SER A 103 -10.71 8.62 -1.57
C SER A 103 -12.17 8.40 -1.18
N LYS A 104 -12.64 7.14 -1.20
CA LYS A 104 -14.06 6.82 -0.89
C LYS A 104 -14.46 7.18 0.54
N ASN A 105 -13.53 7.24 1.46
CA ASN A 105 -13.81 7.58 2.86
C ASN A 105 -13.40 9.01 3.21
N ASN A 106 -12.60 9.68 2.37
CA ASN A 106 -12.12 11.02 2.66
C ASN A 106 -13.25 12.06 2.58
N LYS A 107 -13.44 12.84 3.66
CA LYS A 107 -14.42 13.92 3.71
C LYS A 107 -13.80 15.30 3.66
N ILE A 108 -12.60 15.46 4.21
CA ILE A 108 -11.93 16.76 4.33
C ILE A 108 -10.53 16.68 3.74
N GLY A 109 -10.19 17.65 2.92
CA GLY A 109 -8.92 17.72 2.20
C GLY A 109 -8.95 16.95 0.89
N SER A 110 -7.86 17.00 0.17
CA SER A 110 -7.68 16.37 -1.13
C SER A 110 -7.01 15.00 -0.98
N VAL A 111 -7.24 14.11 -1.95
CA VAL A 111 -6.44 12.90 -2.16
C VAL A 111 -5.61 13.13 -3.42
N ILE A 112 -4.30 13.09 -3.29
CA ILE A 112 -3.39 13.35 -4.40
C ILE A 112 -2.55 12.10 -4.65
N LEU A 113 -2.67 11.57 -5.87
CA LEU A 113 -1.98 10.41 -6.36
C LEU A 113 -0.74 10.89 -7.13
N TYR A 114 0.41 10.38 -6.76
CA TYR A 114 1.68 10.67 -7.41
C TYR A 114 2.28 9.42 -7.99
N ASP A 115 2.72 9.48 -9.23
CA ASP A 115 3.49 8.44 -9.87
C ASP A 115 4.38 9.06 -10.96
N SER A 116 5.50 8.42 -11.25
CA SER A 116 6.31 8.82 -12.40
C SER A 116 5.64 8.46 -13.71
N PHE A 117 4.87 7.37 -13.73
CA PHE A 117 4.37 6.71 -14.94
C PHE A 117 5.49 6.39 -15.97
N GLU A 118 6.73 6.36 -15.49
CA GLU A 118 7.94 6.11 -16.29
C GLU A 118 8.80 4.98 -15.70
N GLY A 119 8.25 4.28 -14.68
CA GLY A 119 9.01 3.28 -13.93
C GLY A 119 10.01 3.93 -12.96
N PHE A 120 11.14 3.27 -12.71
CA PHE A 120 12.12 3.71 -11.72
C PHE A 120 13.21 4.60 -12.34
N ASN A 121 13.52 5.69 -11.64
CA ASN A 121 14.63 6.58 -12.02
C ASN A 121 16.00 6.02 -11.59
N GLU A 122 16.02 5.14 -10.61
CA GLU A 122 17.23 4.56 -10.04
C GLU A 122 17.05 3.05 -9.90
N SER A 123 18.02 2.31 -10.45
CA SER A 123 18.01 0.86 -10.34
C SER A 123 18.68 0.42 -9.03
N GLU A 124 17.89 0.13 -8.01
CA GLU A 124 18.34 -0.45 -6.75
C GLU A 124 17.69 -1.82 -6.52
N GLY A 125 18.42 -2.74 -5.88
CA GLY A 125 17.87 -4.03 -5.47
C GLY A 125 17.46 -4.96 -6.61
N LEU A 126 16.29 -5.58 -6.47
CA LEU A 126 15.75 -6.55 -7.44
C LEU A 126 15.30 -5.91 -8.77
N HIS A 127 15.12 -4.59 -8.79
CA HIS A 127 14.61 -3.86 -9.96
C HIS A 127 15.70 -3.38 -10.91
N LYS A 128 16.89 -3.95 -10.81
CA LYS A 128 18.12 -3.50 -11.49
C LYS A 128 18.10 -3.45 -13.02
N LYS A 129 17.04 -3.78 -13.73
CA LYS A 129 17.05 -3.70 -15.22
C LYS A 129 15.68 -3.78 -15.91
N GLU A 130 14.58 -3.86 -15.17
CA GLU A 130 13.29 -4.08 -15.80
C GLU A 130 12.36 -2.90 -15.53
N ASN A 131 11.84 -2.28 -16.59
CA ASN A 131 10.74 -1.31 -16.49
C ASN A 131 9.42 -2.04 -16.15
N ILE A 132 9.43 -2.87 -15.08
CA ILE A 132 8.32 -3.74 -14.68
C ILE A 132 7.05 -2.93 -14.40
N PHE A 133 7.20 -1.70 -13.92
CA PHE A 133 6.08 -0.80 -13.58
C PHE A 133 5.98 0.41 -14.52
N PHE A 134 6.43 0.25 -15.77
CA PHE A 134 6.21 1.28 -16.78
C PHE A 134 4.78 1.19 -17.30
N TYR A 135 3.91 2.03 -16.76
CA TYR A 135 2.56 2.20 -17.26
C TYR A 135 2.34 3.67 -17.59
N GLU A 136 2.50 4.03 -18.85
CA GLU A 136 2.27 5.40 -19.34
C GLU A 136 0.76 5.71 -19.37
N ASN A 137 0.11 5.68 -18.19
CA ASN A 137 -1.35 5.70 -18.15
C ASN A 137 -1.97 6.71 -17.17
N ILE A 138 -1.37 7.87 -17.01
CA ILE A 138 -1.98 8.96 -16.24
C ILE A 138 -3.39 9.30 -16.74
N ASN A 139 -3.65 9.17 -18.05
CA ASN A 139 -4.97 9.44 -18.64
C ASN A 139 -6.01 8.42 -18.20
N PHE A 140 -5.62 7.17 -18.00
CA PHE A 140 -6.50 6.15 -17.45
C PHE A 140 -6.91 6.53 -16.02
N VAL A 141 -5.95 6.88 -15.16
CA VAL A 141 -6.21 7.30 -13.76
C VAL A 141 -7.14 8.51 -13.74
N LYS A 142 -6.88 9.54 -14.58
CA LYS A 142 -7.75 10.72 -14.69
C LYS A 142 -9.18 10.38 -15.11
N LYS A 143 -9.35 9.52 -16.12
CA LYS A 143 -10.66 9.06 -16.60
C LYS A 143 -11.41 8.29 -15.51
N THR A 144 -10.69 7.44 -14.77
CA THR A 144 -11.26 6.66 -13.66
C THR A 144 -11.69 7.55 -12.50
N ILE A 145 -10.90 8.55 -12.10
CA ILE A 145 -11.29 9.56 -11.10
C ILE A 145 -12.60 10.24 -11.50
N LYS A 146 -12.70 10.69 -12.76
CA LYS A 146 -13.91 11.32 -13.31
C LYS A 146 -15.12 10.38 -13.32
N TYR A 147 -14.94 9.16 -13.81
CA TYR A 147 -15.97 8.13 -13.86
C TYR A 147 -16.54 7.79 -12.48
N LEU A 148 -15.67 7.66 -11.49
CA LEU A 148 -16.01 7.37 -10.10
C LEU A 148 -16.56 8.59 -9.33
N LYS A 149 -16.58 9.77 -9.94
CA LYS A 149 -17.00 11.04 -9.34
C LYS A 149 -16.24 11.33 -8.02
N LEU A 150 -14.91 11.16 -8.04
CA LEU A 150 -14.04 11.45 -6.90
C LEU A 150 -13.61 12.92 -6.94
N GLU A 151 -14.50 13.82 -6.49
CA GLU A 151 -14.36 15.27 -6.67
C GLU A 151 -13.07 15.87 -6.11
N ASN A 152 -12.61 15.39 -4.95
CA ASN A 152 -11.40 15.88 -4.27
C ASN A 152 -10.16 15.00 -4.53
N THR A 153 -10.15 14.27 -5.64
CA THR A 153 -9.06 13.35 -5.98
C THR A 153 -8.35 13.82 -7.24
N TYR A 154 -7.02 13.85 -7.19
CA TYR A 154 -6.16 14.36 -8.25
C TYR A 154 -5.02 13.41 -8.50
N VAL A 155 -4.49 13.38 -9.73
CA VAL A 155 -3.29 12.65 -10.07
C VAL A 155 -2.26 13.58 -10.72
N GLU A 156 -1.00 13.46 -10.34
CA GLU A 156 0.13 14.20 -10.87
C GLU A 156 1.25 13.26 -11.29
N LYS A 157 1.73 13.45 -12.53
CA LYS A 157 2.92 12.75 -13.04
C LYS A 157 4.16 13.45 -12.52
N THR A 158 4.91 12.77 -11.67
CA THR A 158 6.18 13.28 -11.13
C THR A 158 6.98 12.20 -10.40
N PHE A 159 8.29 12.34 -10.36
CA PHE A 159 9.16 11.67 -9.39
C PHE A 159 9.09 12.40 -8.05
N PHE A 160 8.18 11.96 -7.20
CA PHE A 160 7.90 12.62 -5.91
C PHE A 160 9.19 12.73 -5.04
N PRO A 161 9.44 13.87 -4.38
CA PRO A 161 8.62 15.09 -4.25
C PRO A 161 9.01 16.23 -5.21
N ASN A 162 9.49 15.92 -6.42
CA ASN A 162 9.97 16.96 -7.35
C ASN A 162 8.79 17.61 -8.08
N ASN A 163 8.92 18.91 -8.38
CA ASN A 163 8.02 19.67 -9.28
C ASN A 163 6.52 19.46 -9.03
N LEU A 164 6.11 19.43 -7.76
CA LEU A 164 4.72 19.27 -7.37
C LEU A 164 3.91 20.47 -7.84
N LYS A 165 2.80 20.24 -8.53
CA LYS A 165 1.89 21.28 -9.03
C LYS A 165 1.03 21.86 -7.90
N ARG A 166 0.70 21.03 -6.88
CA ARG A 166 -0.14 21.41 -5.75
C ARG A 166 0.70 21.75 -4.53
N LYS A 167 0.31 22.83 -3.84
CA LYS A 167 0.94 23.22 -2.57
C LYS A 167 0.35 22.39 -1.43
N ILE A 168 1.09 21.43 -0.93
CA ILE A 168 0.71 20.60 0.21
C ILE A 168 1.19 21.23 1.50
N LYS A 169 0.27 21.55 2.42
CA LYS A 169 0.58 22.19 3.71
C LYS A 169 0.49 21.22 4.88
N LYS A 170 -0.54 20.37 4.90
CA LYS A 170 -0.83 19.44 6.00
C LYS A 170 -1.23 18.10 5.42
N ILE A 171 -0.63 17.04 5.92
CA ILE A 171 -0.87 15.66 5.49
C ILE A 171 -1.45 14.88 6.67
N LYS A 172 -2.57 14.20 6.49
CA LYS A 172 -3.14 13.30 7.49
C LYS A 172 -2.80 11.84 7.24
N ILE A 173 -2.67 11.44 5.97
CA ILE A 173 -2.21 10.10 5.57
C ILE A 173 -1.24 10.26 4.42
N CYS A 174 -0.12 9.53 4.47
CA CYS A 174 0.75 9.34 3.32
C CYS A 174 1.05 7.85 3.18
N HIS A 175 0.69 7.28 2.04
CA HIS A 175 1.08 5.95 1.62
C HIS A 175 2.29 6.08 0.70
N LEU A 176 3.39 5.40 1.04
CA LEU A 176 4.67 5.41 0.30
C LEU A 176 4.91 4.02 -0.28
N ASP A 177 4.76 3.90 -1.59
CA ASP A 177 4.96 2.68 -2.37
C ASP A 177 5.84 2.98 -3.59
N VAL A 178 7.09 3.35 -3.35
CA VAL A 178 8.05 3.81 -4.38
C VAL A 178 9.23 2.86 -4.60
N ASN A 179 9.20 1.69 -3.99
CA ASN A 179 10.04 0.51 -4.24
C ASN A 179 11.57 0.67 -4.09
N THR A 180 12.14 1.86 -4.00
CA THR A 180 13.57 2.06 -3.82
C THR A 180 13.88 2.80 -2.53
N TYR A 181 14.99 2.41 -1.86
CA TYR A 181 15.41 3.05 -0.61
C TYR A 181 15.60 4.56 -0.76
N LYS A 182 16.25 5.01 -1.82
CA LYS A 182 16.52 6.44 -2.03
C LYS A 182 15.24 7.22 -2.27
N SER A 183 14.32 6.71 -3.07
CA SER A 183 13.03 7.36 -3.32
C SER A 183 12.18 7.41 -2.06
N THR A 184 12.09 6.30 -1.32
CA THR A 184 11.38 6.23 -0.04
C THR A 184 11.94 7.20 0.98
N LYS A 185 13.28 7.23 1.16
CA LYS A 185 13.96 8.15 2.07
C LYS A 185 13.70 9.62 1.71
N LYS A 186 13.80 9.98 0.42
CA LYS A 186 13.54 11.34 -0.07
C LYS A 186 12.08 11.75 0.15
N ALA A 187 11.14 10.85 -0.15
CA ALA A 187 9.73 11.09 0.06
C ALA A 187 9.41 11.26 1.55
N PHE A 188 9.94 10.38 2.41
CA PHE A 188 9.76 10.45 3.86
C PHE A 188 10.20 11.78 4.44
N TYR A 189 11.43 12.25 4.17
CA TYR A 189 11.93 13.53 4.70
C TYR A 189 11.14 14.75 4.22
N TRP A 190 10.47 14.65 3.09
CA TRP A 190 9.58 15.70 2.62
C TRP A 190 8.23 15.67 3.31
N VAL A 191 7.69 14.46 3.56
CA VAL A 191 6.36 14.23 4.16
C VAL A 191 6.38 14.51 5.67
N GLU A 192 7.42 14.04 6.40
CA GLU A 192 7.49 14.14 7.86
C GLU A 192 7.31 15.57 8.40
N LYS A 193 7.80 16.57 7.64
CA LYS A 193 7.68 18.00 7.97
C LYS A 193 6.25 18.55 7.84
N LYS A 194 5.33 17.79 7.28
CA LYS A 194 3.97 18.21 6.96
C LYS A 194 2.89 17.33 7.56
N ILE A 195 3.27 16.18 8.13
CA ILE A 195 2.32 15.28 8.78
C ILE A 195 1.72 15.97 10.01
N ILE A 196 0.41 15.90 10.16
CA ILE A 196 -0.29 16.50 11.30
C ILE A 196 -0.15 15.62 12.54
N LYS A 197 -0.38 16.19 13.73
CA LYS A 197 -0.47 15.38 14.97
C LYS A 197 -1.56 14.32 14.86
N GLY A 198 -1.17 13.05 15.02
CA GLY A 198 -2.04 11.88 14.82
C GLY A 198 -2.36 11.60 13.35
N GLY A 199 -1.54 12.11 12.43
CA GLY A 199 -1.46 11.63 11.06
C GLY A 199 -0.59 10.38 10.95
N VAL A 200 -0.64 9.69 9.81
CA VAL A 200 0.02 8.39 9.60
C VAL A 200 0.82 8.39 8.30
N ILE A 201 2.04 7.83 8.35
CA ILE A 201 2.83 7.48 7.18
C ILE A 201 2.87 5.97 7.09
N ILE A 202 2.52 5.41 5.93
CA ILE A 202 2.50 3.98 5.67
C ILE A 202 3.59 3.69 4.65
N PHE A 203 4.49 2.77 5.00
CA PHE A 203 5.48 2.22 4.08
C PHE A 203 4.97 0.87 3.60
N ASP A 204 4.74 0.71 2.29
CA ASP A 204 4.11 -0.50 1.77
C ASP A 204 5.05 -1.70 1.93
N ASP A 205 6.10 -1.78 1.21
CA ASP A 205 6.99 -2.95 1.13
C ASP A 205 7.97 -3.11 2.31
N TYR A 206 7.64 -2.61 3.50
CA TYR A 206 8.53 -2.69 4.65
C TYR A 206 8.84 -4.15 5.04
N GLY A 207 10.11 -4.53 4.95
CA GLY A 207 10.59 -5.87 5.31
C GLY A 207 10.50 -6.89 4.18
N ILE A 208 10.14 -6.51 2.95
CA ILE A 208 10.16 -7.38 1.77
C ILE A 208 11.51 -7.30 1.05
N TRP A 209 12.16 -6.15 1.06
CA TRP A 209 13.43 -5.84 0.36
C TRP A 209 14.63 -5.75 1.28
#